data_f4afcc6ef10375568201fb34636f9dd4
#
_entry.id   f4afcc6ef10375568201fb34636f9dd4
#
_cell.length_a   1.000
_cell.length_b   1.000
_cell.length_c   1.000
_cell.angle_alpha   90.00
_cell.angle_beta   90.00
_cell.angle_gamma   90.00
#
_symmetry.space_group_name_H-M   'P 1'
#
loop_
_entity.id
_entity.type
_entity.pdbx_description
1 polymer ?
#
loop_
_entity_poly.entity_id
_entity_poly.type
_entity_poly.pdbx_seq_one_letter_code
_entity_poly.pdbx_strand_id
1 'polypeptide(L)'
;MRRGSHGTYRTKRAASRFRRFEALLRKERAEILALLATWQVAGEELGGYKHTHPADVAGELYDHEDALSRQALLRQRLTDVDAALERTRTGTFGRCEVCGQPIEVARLEAVPTARRRVACQEWLEQQERLERQAQRTFLVARGESSRSRRPGLTGDR
;
A
#
# COMPACT_ATOMS: atom_id res chain seq x y z
N MET A 1 -5.92 -20.82 46.24
CA MET A 1 -5.53 -20.63 44.83
C MET A 1 -5.72 -19.17 44.47
N ARG A 2 -4.64 -18.39 44.45
CA ARG A 2 -4.69 -16.97 44.09
C ARG A 2 -4.28 -16.83 42.62
N ARG A 3 -5.23 -16.53 41.71
CA ARG A 3 -4.98 -16.25 40.31
C ARG A 3 -4.45 -14.81 40.20
N GLY A 4 -3.20 -14.70 39.78
CA GLY A 4 -2.43 -13.47 39.77
C GLY A 4 -2.95 -12.41 38.80
N SER A 5 -3.02 -11.21 39.31
CA SER A 5 -3.39 -9.94 38.67
C SER A 5 -2.29 -9.36 37.74
N HIS A 6 -1.57 -10.18 36.99
CA HIS A 6 -0.46 -9.70 36.14
C HIS A 6 -0.89 -9.16 34.76
N GLY A 7 -2.19 -9.25 34.41
CA GLY A 7 -2.69 -8.82 33.11
C GLY A 7 -2.84 -7.30 32.92
N THR A 8 -3.24 -6.60 33.99
CA THR A 8 -3.69 -5.21 33.88
C THR A 8 -2.57 -4.17 33.80
N TYR A 9 -1.42 -4.43 34.42
CA TYR A 9 -0.26 -3.50 34.38
C TYR A 9 0.45 -3.51 33.03
N ARG A 10 0.48 -4.64 32.34
CA ARG A 10 1.10 -4.80 31.02
C ARG A 10 0.31 -4.08 29.92
N THR A 11 -1.01 -4.08 30.02
CA THR A 11 -1.91 -3.38 29.07
C THR A 11 -1.85 -1.87 29.24
N LYS A 12 -1.80 -1.34 30.45
CA LYS A 12 -1.71 0.11 30.72
C LYS A 12 -0.38 0.71 30.23
N ARG A 13 0.76 0.03 30.43
CA ARG A 13 2.07 0.46 29.90
C ARG A 13 2.13 0.39 28.38
N ALA A 14 1.53 -0.60 27.75
CA ALA A 14 1.42 -0.70 26.30
C ALA A 14 0.55 0.44 25.75
N ALA A 15 -0.61 0.72 26.35
CA ALA A 15 -1.50 1.80 25.94
C ALA A 15 -0.83 3.19 26.03
N SER A 16 -0.06 3.47 27.11
CA SER A 16 0.68 4.73 27.25
C SER A 16 1.81 4.86 26.23
N ARG A 17 2.46 3.76 25.88
CA ARG A 17 3.56 3.70 24.91
C ARG A 17 3.09 4.05 23.50
N PHE A 18 1.87 3.65 23.13
CA PHE A 18 1.34 3.84 21.78
C PHE A 18 0.53 5.13 21.59
N ARG A 19 0.24 5.90 22.66
CA ARG A 19 -0.43 7.22 22.52
C ARG A 19 0.35 8.19 21.64
N ARG A 20 1.67 8.15 21.68
CA ARG A 20 2.53 8.96 20.80
C ARG A 20 2.31 8.63 19.34
N PHE A 21 2.24 7.35 19.00
CA PHE A 21 1.99 6.90 17.62
C PHE A 21 0.56 7.24 17.17
N GLU A 22 -0.42 7.14 18.04
CA GLU A 22 -1.79 7.54 17.76
C GLU A 22 -1.87 9.03 17.40
N ALA A 23 -1.19 9.89 18.14
CA ALA A 23 -1.14 11.32 17.85
C ALA A 23 -0.45 11.61 16.51
N LEU A 24 0.66 10.93 16.22
CA LEU A 24 1.36 11.05 14.92
C LEU A 24 0.47 10.60 13.75
N LEU A 25 -0.20 9.47 13.88
CA LEU A 25 -1.11 8.94 12.86
C LEU A 25 -2.31 9.86 12.62
N ARG A 26 -2.89 10.45 13.68
CA ARG A 26 -3.98 11.43 13.54
C ARG A 26 -3.52 12.70 12.83
N LYS A 27 -2.31 13.18 13.13
CA LYS A 27 -1.72 14.32 12.44
C LYS A 27 -1.51 14.02 10.96
N GLU A 28 -0.87 12.90 10.64
CA GLU A 28 -0.64 12.46 9.26
C GLU A 28 -1.96 12.31 8.48
N ARG A 29 -2.97 11.70 9.12
CA ARG A 29 -4.33 11.60 8.54
C ARG A 29 -4.90 12.96 8.14
N ALA A 30 -4.82 13.93 9.03
CA ALA A 30 -5.33 15.29 8.79
C ALA A 30 -4.59 15.98 7.63
N GLU A 31 -3.26 15.82 7.57
CA GLU A 31 -2.43 16.36 6.50
C GLU A 31 -2.80 15.75 5.13
N ILE A 32 -2.97 14.42 5.07
CA ILE A 32 -3.37 13.73 3.83
C ILE A 32 -4.76 14.19 3.38
N LEU A 33 -5.72 14.30 4.30
CA LEU A 33 -7.08 14.76 3.98
C LEU A 33 -7.08 16.20 3.46
N ALA A 34 -6.26 17.09 4.05
CA ALA A 34 -6.12 18.46 3.58
C ALA A 34 -5.54 18.50 2.15
N LEU A 35 -4.51 17.71 1.86
CA LEU A 35 -3.94 17.59 0.53
C LEU A 35 -4.96 17.04 -0.48
N LEU A 36 -5.71 16.01 -0.14
CA LEU A 36 -6.73 15.46 -1.03
C LEU A 36 -7.87 16.46 -1.31
N ALA A 37 -8.24 17.28 -0.33
CA ALA A 37 -9.25 18.32 -0.51
C ALA A 37 -8.79 19.42 -1.47
N THR A 38 -7.53 19.86 -1.40
CA THR A 38 -7.00 20.88 -2.34
C THR A 38 -7.02 20.38 -3.78
N TRP A 39 -6.79 19.08 -3.99
CA TRP A 39 -6.78 18.50 -5.34
C TRP A 39 -8.18 18.30 -5.92
N GLN A 40 -9.21 18.13 -5.10
CA GLN A 40 -10.60 18.10 -5.57
C GLN A 40 -11.02 19.45 -6.12
N VAL A 41 -10.69 20.54 -5.41
CA VAL A 41 -11.01 21.91 -5.86
C VAL A 41 -10.30 22.25 -7.15
N ALA A 42 -9.00 21.93 -7.29
CA ALA A 42 -8.24 22.16 -8.51
C ALA A 42 -8.77 21.35 -9.72
N GLY A 43 -9.29 20.14 -9.49
CA GLY A 43 -9.89 19.31 -10.57
C GLY A 43 -11.19 19.86 -11.13
N GLU A 44 -11.97 20.55 -10.32
CA GLU A 44 -13.22 21.21 -10.77
C GLU A 44 -12.96 22.45 -11.62
N GLU A 45 -11.85 23.17 -11.39
CA GLU A 45 -11.47 24.34 -12.19
C GLU A 45 -10.85 23.98 -13.55
N LEU A 46 -10.27 22.78 -13.71
CA LEU A 46 -9.61 22.32 -14.94
C LEU A 46 -10.57 21.79 -16.03
N GLY A 47 -11.88 21.86 -15.83
CA GLY A 47 -12.92 21.35 -16.73
C GLY A 47 -13.05 22.06 -18.10
N GLY A 48 -12.13 22.93 -18.50
CA GLY A 48 -12.13 23.62 -19.78
C GLY A 48 -10.84 23.40 -20.57
N TYR A 49 -10.80 22.43 -21.48
CA TYR A 49 -9.75 22.31 -22.50
C TYR A 49 -9.71 23.60 -23.35
N LYS A 50 -8.70 24.43 -23.12
CA LYS A 50 -8.50 25.71 -23.85
C LYS A 50 -7.38 25.68 -24.89
N HIS A 51 -6.69 24.53 -25.07
CA HIS A 51 -5.52 24.46 -25.93
C HIS A 51 -5.80 23.80 -27.26
N THR A 52 -5.39 24.49 -28.32
CA THR A 52 -5.57 24.07 -29.72
C THR A 52 -4.32 23.39 -30.29
N HIS A 53 -3.18 23.43 -29.59
CA HIS A 53 -1.93 22.87 -30.12
C HIS A 53 -1.69 21.43 -29.57
N PRO A 54 -1.39 20.42 -30.44
CA PRO A 54 -1.21 19.02 -30.00
C PRO A 54 -0.10 18.81 -28.97
N ALA A 55 0.95 19.62 -28.98
CA ALA A 55 2.04 19.53 -28.01
C ALA A 55 1.60 19.95 -26.58
N ASP A 56 0.75 20.97 -26.50
CA ASP A 56 0.23 21.45 -25.22
C ASP A 56 -0.74 20.42 -24.61
N VAL A 57 -1.55 19.76 -25.45
CA VAL A 57 -2.45 18.68 -25.03
C VAL A 57 -1.68 17.48 -24.45
N ALA A 58 -0.54 17.12 -25.06
CA ALA A 58 0.28 16.00 -24.57
C ALA A 58 0.91 16.31 -23.20
N GLY A 59 1.36 17.56 -22.98
CA GLY A 59 1.87 18.02 -21.67
C GLY A 59 0.80 17.97 -20.59
N GLU A 60 -0.39 18.50 -20.88
CA GLU A 60 -1.51 18.48 -19.94
C GLU A 60 -1.97 17.05 -19.59
N LEU A 61 -1.98 16.14 -20.56
CA LEU A 61 -2.33 14.73 -20.30
C LEU A 61 -1.31 14.09 -19.34
N TYR A 62 -0.02 14.34 -19.54
CA TYR A 62 1.04 13.85 -18.66
C TYR A 62 0.89 14.40 -17.24
N ASP A 63 0.66 15.69 -17.09
CA ASP A 63 0.45 16.35 -15.79
C ASP A 63 -0.80 15.80 -15.08
N HIS A 64 -1.86 15.52 -15.84
CA HIS A 64 -3.07 14.92 -15.32
C HIS A 64 -2.85 13.49 -14.83
N GLU A 65 -2.16 12.64 -15.60
CA GLU A 65 -1.81 11.27 -15.22
C GLU A 65 -0.93 11.24 -13.97
N ASP A 66 0.05 12.14 -13.87
CA ASP A 66 0.91 12.27 -12.70
C ASP A 66 0.12 12.72 -11.46
N ALA A 67 -0.80 13.67 -11.62
CA ALA A 67 -1.70 14.11 -10.57
C ALA A 67 -2.60 12.96 -10.05
N LEU A 68 -3.18 12.16 -10.95
CA LEU A 68 -3.99 11.00 -10.59
C LEU A 68 -3.16 9.94 -9.84
N SER A 69 -1.93 9.71 -10.28
CA SER A 69 -1.00 8.77 -9.64
C SER A 69 -0.64 9.20 -8.22
N ARG A 70 -0.33 10.48 -8.03
CA ARG A 70 -0.07 11.05 -6.69
C ARG A 70 -1.31 10.96 -5.79
N GLN A 71 -2.49 11.25 -6.33
CA GLN A 71 -3.74 11.13 -5.58
C GLN A 71 -4.02 9.69 -5.15
N ALA A 72 -3.75 8.71 -6.02
CA ALA A 72 -3.87 7.30 -5.70
C ALA A 72 -2.93 6.87 -4.55
N LEU A 73 -1.68 7.34 -4.57
CA LEU A 73 -0.72 7.10 -3.50
C LEU A 73 -1.17 7.72 -2.16
N LEU A 74 -1.70 8.93 -2.16
CA LEU A 74 -2.24 9.57 -0.95
C LEU A 74 -3.45 8.82 -0.40
N ARG A 75 -4.36 8.34 -1.25
CA ARG A 75 -5.50 7.50 -0.83
C ARG A 75 -5.04 6.17 -0.23
N GLN A 76 -4.04 5.53 -0.83
CA GLN A 76 -3.45 4.31 -0.29
C GLN A 76 -2.83 4.59 1.08
N ARG A 77 -2.06 5.68 1.22
CA ARG A 77 -1.47 6.09 2.49
C ARG A 77 -2.53 6.36 3.56
N LEU A 78 -3.63 7.03 3.19
CA LEU A 78 -4.77 7.26 4.09
C LEU A 78 -5.35 5.94 4.60
N THR A 79 -5.56 4.97 3.72
CA THR A 79 -6.05 3.64 4.08
C THR A 79 -5.11 2.94 5.08
N ASP A 80 -3.79 3.06 4.89
CA ASP A 80 -2.81 2.47 5.81
C ASP A 80 -2.81 3.16 7.18
N VAL A 81 -2.96 4.48 7.21
CA VAL A 81 -3.07 5.27 8.45
C VAL A 81 -4.38 4.93 9.18
N ASP A 82 -5.51 4.86 8.48
CA ASP A 82 -6.80 4.49 9.08
C ASP A 82 -6.76 3.07 9.67
N ALA A 83 -6.16 2.12 8.95
CA ALA A 83 -5.96 0.77 9.46
C ALA A 83 -5.03 0.74 10.69
N ALA A 84 -4.02 1.60 10.77
CA ALA A 84 -3.16 1.72 11.94
C ALA A 84 -3.88 2.32 13.14
N LEU A 85 -4.72 3.34 12.94
CA LEU A 85 -5.57 3.93 13.97
C LEU A 85 -6.60 2.92 14.49
N GLU A 86 -7.18 2.12 13.62
CA GLU A 86 -8.10 1.05 14.04
C GLU A 86 -7.38 0.00 14.90
N ARG A 87 -6.14 -0.37 14.56
CA ARG A 87 -5.32 -1.26 15.39
C ARG A 87 -4.98 -0.66 16.75
N THR A 88 -4.80 0.66 16.86
CA THR A 88 -4.63 1.32 18.17
C THR A 88 -5.91 1.23 19.00
N ARG A 89 -7.07 1.42 18.37
CA ARG A 89 -8.39 1.31 19.02
C ARG A 89 -8.69 -0.09 19.52
N THR A 90 -8.37 -1.10 18.72
CA THR A 90 -8.58 -2.53 19.07
C THR A 90 -7.49 -3.13 19.98
N GLY A 91 -6.42 -2.35 20.28
CA GLY A 91 -5.32 -2.81 21.14
C GLY A 91 -4.37 -3.81 20.46
N THR A 92 -4.44 -3.96 19.15
CA THR A 92 -3.57 -4.85 18.35
C THR A 92 -2.37 -4.13 17.74
N PHE A 93 -2.29 -2.79 17.88
CA PHE A 93 -1.18 -1.99 17.39
C PHE A 93 0.16 -2.49 17.94
N GLY A 94 1.18 -2.51 17.08
CA GLY A 94 2.52 -2.98 17.43
C GLY A 94 2.66 -4.51 17.48
N ARG A 95 1.65 -5.26 17.04
CA ARG A 95 1.72 -6.71 16.82
C ARG A 95 1.77 -7.04 15.34
N CYS A 96 2.62 -8.00 14.98
CA CYS A 96 2.74 -8.48 13.61
C CYS A 96 1.50 -9.29 13.23
N GLU A 97 0.88 -8.95 12.08
CA GLU A 97 -0.30 -9.65 11.56
C GLU A 97 -0.01 -11.10 11.13
N VAL A 98 1.26 -11.43 10.84
CA VAL A 98 1.66 -12.77 10.38
C VAL A 98 1.98 -13.70 11.54
N CYS A 99 2.82 -13.27 12.49
CA CYS A 99 3.33 -14.14 13.55
C CYS A 99 2.84 -13.76 14.97
N GLY A 100 2.05 -12.69 15.11
CA GLY A 100 1.53 -12.21 16.39
C GLY A 100 2.58 -11.62 17.36
N GLN A 101 3.85 -11.70 17.02
CA GLN A 101 4.94 -11.18 17.84
C GLN A 101 4.98 -9.63 17.81
N PRO A 102 5.55 -8.97 18.81
CA PRO A 102 5.68 -7.52 18.84
C PRO A 102 6.58 -7.04 17.69
N ILE A 103 6.15 -5.96 17.03
CA ILE A 103 6.94 -5.24 16.04
C ILE A 103 7.98 -4.39 16.77
N GLU A 104 9.18 -4.34 16.23
CA GLU A 104 10.29 -3.57 16.78
C GLU A 104 9.92 -2.08 16.85
N VAL A 105 10.22 -1.43 17.99
CA VAL A 105 9.85 -0.01 18.20
C VAL A 105 10.52 0.88 17.17
N ALA A 106 11.78 0.64 16.85
CA ALA A 106 12.53 1.38 15.83
C ALA A 106 11.82 1.33 14.46
N ARG A 107 11.21 0.17 14.11
CA ARG A 107 10.42 0.04 12.88
C ARG A 107 9.14 0.88 12.94
N LEU A 108 8.45 0.90 14.07
CA LEU A 108 7.25 1.73 14.25
C LEU A 108 7.57 3.23 14.28
N GLU A 109 8.75 3.61 14.75
CA GLU A 109 9.23 5.00 14.72
C GLU A 109 9.53 5.46 13.30
N ALA A 110 10.11 4.58 12.47
CA ALA A 110 10.35 4.85 11.05
C ALA A 110 9.07 4.76 10.20
N VAL A 111 8.21 3.77 10.48
CA VAL A 111 6.98 3.48 9.75
C VAL A 111 5.84 3.21 10.73
N PRO A 112 5.11 4.24 11.19
CA PRO A 112 4.04 4.08 12.18
C PRO A 112 2.88 3.19 11.71
N THR A 113 2.68 3.07 10.40
CA THR A 113 1.66 2.22 9.78
C THR A 113 2.08 0.76 9.63
N ALA A 114 3.30 0.37 10.04
CA ALA A 114 3.81 -0.99 9.86
C ALA A 114 2.88 -2.04 10.48
N ARG A 115 2.56 -3.06 9.68
CA ARG A 115 1.68 -4.18 10.06
C ARG A 115 2.49 -5.44 10.42
N ARG A 116 3.76 -5.50 9.98
CA ARG A 116 4.58 -6.72 10.04
C ARG A 116 5.99 -6.39 10.53
N ARG A 117 6.61 -7.36 11.16
CA ARG A 117 8.05 -7.34 11.45
C ARG A 117 8.85 -7.42 10.15
N VAL A 118 10.10 -6.95 10.18
CA VAL A 118 10.98 -6.98 9.01
C VAL A 118 11.08 -8.39 8.42
N ALA A 119 11.41 -9.39 9.25
CA ALA A 119 11.54 -10.77 8.80
C ALA A 119 10.25 -11.35 8.17
N CYS A 120 9.07 -10.99 8.70
CA CYS A 120 7.80 -11.44 8.13
C CYS A 120 7.46 -10.72 6.82
N GLN A 121 7.85 -9.47 6.68
CA GLN A 121 7.67 -8.70 5.46
C GLN A 121 8.57 -9.24 4.34
N GLU A 122 9.85 -9.46 4.62
CA GLU A 122 10.82 -10.03 3.69
C GLU A 122 10.39 -11.42 3.21
N TRP A 123 9.91 -12.26 4.13
CA TRP A 123 9.39 -13.59 3.77
C TRP A 123 8.21 -13.50 2.80
N LEU A 124 7.24 -12.63 3.04
CA LEU A 124 6.09 -12.44 2.14
C LEU A 124 6.52 -11.92 0.78
N GLU A 125 7.39 -10.91 0.74
CA GLU A 125 7.92 -10.36 -0.51
C GLU A 125 8.68 -11.41 -1.32
N GLN A 126 9.39 -12.30 -0.65
CA GLN A 126 10.08 -13.41 -1.31
C GLN A 126 9.08 -14.40 -1.92
N GLN A 127 8.02 -14.77 -1.19
CA GLN A 127 6.95 -15.65 -1.72
C GLN A 127 6.28 -15.02 -2.95
N GLU A 128 5.90 -13.76 -2.88
CA GLU A 128 5.30 -13.04 -4.00
C GLU A 128 6.23 -12.95 -5.23
N ARG A 129 7.53 -12.81 -5.01
CA ARG A 129 8.53 -12.83 -6.12
C ARG A 129 8.57 -14.19 -6.79
N LEU A 130 8.60 -15.26 -6.02
CA LEU A 130 8.61 -16.65 -6.53
C LEU A 130 7.33 -16.96 -7.31
N GLU A 131 6.16 -16.58 -6.78
CA GLU A 131 4.88 -16.75 -7.46
C GLU A 131 4.82 -15.99 -8.79
N ARG A 132 5.24 -14.72 -8.79
CA ARG A 132 5.32 -13.92 -10.03
C ARG A 132 6.28 -14.54 -11.05
N GLN A 133 7.41 -15.07 -10.61
CA GLN A 133 8.36 -15.74 -11.48
C GLN A 133 7.77 -17.03 -12.07
N ALA A 134 7.11 -17.84 -11.25
CA ALA A 134 6.42 -19.05 -11.71
C ALA A 134 5.32 -18.74 -12.74
N GLN A 135 4.51 -17.72 -12.50
CA GLN A 135 3.48 -17.26 -13.43
C GLN A 135 4.08 -16.82 -14.77
N ARG A 136 5.17 -16.04 -14.75
CA ARG A 136 5.86 -15.61 -15.97
C ARG A 136 6.39 -16.77 -16.76
N THR A 137 7.05 -17.74 -16.10
CA THR A 137 7.56 -18.95 -16.73
C THR A 137 6.43 -19.77 -17.37
N PHE A 138 5.32 -19.94 -16.66
CA PHE A 138 4.15 -20.64 -17.17
C PHE A 138 3.54 -19.98 -18.42
N LEU A 139 3.43 -18.63 -18.42
CA LEU A 139 2.91 -17.87 -19.57
C LEU A 139 3.84 -17.98 -20.79
N VAL A 140 5.15 -17.93 -20.60
CA VAL A 140 6.13 -18.12 -21.68
C VAL A 140 6.01 -19.51 -22.26
N ALA A 141 5.98 -20.56 -21.44
CA ALA A 141 5.84 -21.95 -21.89
C ALA A 141 4.53 -22.18 -22.68
N ARG A 142 3.44 -21.56 -22.28
CA ARG A 142 2.15 -21.60 -23.05
C ARG A 142 2.23 -20.85 -24.37
N GLY A 143 2.94 -19.72 -24.43
CA GLY A 143 3.14 -18.91 -25.62
C GLY A 143 3.97 -19.63 -26.69
N GLU A 144 4.99 -20.36 -26.28
CA GLU A 144 5.81 -21.18 -27.18
C GLU A 144 5.04 -22.38 -27.73
N SER A 145 4.21 -23.02 -26.88
CA SER A 145 3.34 -24.13 -27.31
C SER A 145 2.30 -23.73 -28.36
N SER A 146 1.86 -22.47 -28.37
CA SER A 146 0.90 -21.97 -29.37
C SER A 146 1.56 -21.60 -30.72
N ARG A 147 2.85 -21.26 -30.71
CA ARG A 147 3.59 -20.92 -31.93
C ARG A 147 4.01 -22.15 -32.77
N SER A 148 4.19 -23.29 -32.11
CA SER A 148 4.61 -24.53 -32.78
C SER A 148 3.46 -25.23 -33.56
N ARG A 149 2.21 -24.78 -33.45
CA ARG A 149 1.03 -25.35 -34.14
C ARG A 149 0.58 -24.55 -35.37
N ARG A 150 1.47 -23.86 -36.07
CA ARG A 150 1.13 -23.40 -37.40
C ARG A 150 1.28 -24.59 -38.38
N PRO A 151 0.20 -25.17 -38.91
CA PRO A 151 0.32 -26.18 -39.96
C PRO A 151 0.93 -25.50 -41.19
N GLY A 152 2.02 -26.07 -41.70
CA GLY A 152 2.62 -25.64 -42.94
C GLY A 152 1.56 -25.67 -44.02
N LEU A 153 1.29 -24.53 -44.64
CA LEU A 153 0.61 -24.45 -45.93
C LEU A 153 1.58 -25.05 -46.97
N THR A 154 1.50 -26.38 -47.12
CA THR A 154 2.04 -27.02 -48.32
C THR A 154 1.16 -26.57 -49.47
N GLY A 155 1.67 -25.60 -50.25
CA GLY A 155 1.12 -25.33 -51.57
C GLY A 155 1.45 -26.53 -52.43
N ASP A 156 0.40 -27.14 -52.98
CA ASP A 156 0.48 -28.08 -54.09
C ASP A 156 -0.07 -27.43 -55.32
N ARG A 157 0.60 -27.61 -56.43
CA ARG A 157 0.37 -27.02 -57.73
C ARG A 157 -0.78 -27.75 -58.45
#